data_bb84d55ec0792e616502f64f13d35b4f
#
_entry.id   bb84d55ec0792e616502f64f13d35b4f
#
_cell.length_a   1.000
_cell.length_b   1.000
_cell.length_c   1.000
_cell.angle_alpha   90.00
_cell.angle_beta   90.00
_cell.angle_gamma   90.00
#
_symmetry.space_group_name_H-M   'P 1'
#
loop_
_entity.id
_entity.type
_entity.pdbx_description
1 polymer ?
#
loop_
_entity_poly.entity_id
_entity_poly.type
_entity_poly.pdbx_seq_one_letter_code
_entity_poly.pdbx_strand_id
1 'polypeptide(L)'
;MTWLYILIFIGSLFLLLSSGTLLVHSLTKIARFLGWKEFVVAFFVVAMAGSAPNFFVGINSAINGIPQLSFGDVVGGNIVDLTLAIALAVLITRTAIPVESKMVQTSTIFTSVVAVLPLLLIFDGKLGRGDGLILIGVFLFYVFWIFSKGDRFRQVYDGKDKEIIKGFKDFIKDLGKVIFSLILLMVAAEGIVRSSLFFAESFGLSLPIIGILIIGLGNALPEIYFAVASAKRGHTAMILGDLMGSIIVPATLVLGIVAFIHPIEVDNFSPFAIARIFLVLSAFLFFFAIKTGRKITTKEAIGLLFIYILFVVVEILVK
;
A
#
# COMPACT_ATOMS: atom_id res chain seq x y z
N MET A 1 3.76 -14.86 -28.56
CA MET A 1 3.54 -13.53 -27.95
C MET A 1 3.29 -13.60 -26.45
N THR A 2 2.49 -14.52 -25.94
CA THR A 2 2.13 -14.64 -24.52
C THR A 2 3.32 -14.72 -23.55
N TRP A 3 4.32 -15.55 -23.85
CA TRP A 3 5.53 -15.67 -23.02
C TRP A 3 6.33 -14.37 -22.90
N LEU A 4 6.32 -13.54 -23.95
CA LEU A 4 6.99 -12.25 -23.93
C LEU A 4 6.31 -11.30 -22.93
N TYR A 5 4.98 -11.23 -22.94
CA TYR A 5 4.23 -10.38 -21.99
C TYR A 5 4.32 -10.89 -20.56
N ILE A 6 4.39 -12.21 -20.32
CA ILE A 6 4.66 -12.76 -19.01
C ILE A 6 6.05 -12.32 -18.50
N LEU A 7 7.08 -12.39 -19.34
CA LEU A 7 8.42 -11.94 -18.98
C LEU A 7 8.47 -10.42 -18.74
N ILE A 8 7.79 -9.63 -19.59
CA ILE A 8 7.68 -8.18 -19.39
C ILE A 8 6.99 -7.89 -18.07
N PHE A 9 5.88 -8.57 -17.74
CA PHE A 9 5.15 -8.36 -16.51
C PHE A 9 5.99 -8.68 -15.28
N ILE A 10 6.58 -9.87 -15.22
CA ILE A 10 7.43 -10.29 -14.10
C ILE A 10 8.66 -9.37 -13.97
N GLY A 11 9.31 -9.05 -15.09
CA GLY A 11 10.45 -8.13 -15.11
C GLY A 11 10.06 -6.72 -14.65
N SER A 12 8.90 -6.22 -15.08
CA SER A 12 8.37 -4.93 -14.67
C SER A 12 7.98 -4.91 -13.19
N LEU A 13 7.38 -5.98 -12.68
CA LEU A 13 7.05 -6.11 -11.25
C LEU A 13 8.33 -6.10 -10.40
N PHE A 14 9.34 -6.89 -10.79
CA PHE A 14 10.65 -6.88 -10.12
C PHE A 14 11.33 -5.51 -10.17
N LEU A 15 11.28 -4.85 -11.33
CA LEU A 15 11.83 -3.50 -11.51
C LEU A 15 11.08 -2.48 -10.64
N LEU A 16 9.76 -2.57 -10.55
CA LEU A 16 8.90 -1.71 -9.73
C LEU A 16 9.30 -1.80 -8.26
N LEU A 17 9.39 -3.02 -7.72
CA LEU A 17 9.77 -3.26 -6.32
C LEU A 17 11.20 -2.80 -6.01
N SER A 18 12.14 -3.10 -6.92
CA SER A 18 13.55 -2.72 -6.74
C SER A 18 13.74 -1.20 -6.79
N SER A 19 13.09 -0.53 -7.74
CA SER A 19 13.17 0.93 -7.87
C SER A 19 12.43 1.65 -6.73
N GLY A 20 11.29 1.13 -6.26
CA GLY A 20 10.60 1.64 -5.06
C GLY A 20 11.49 1.56 -3.83
N THR A 21 12.13 0.42 -3.58
CA THR A 21 13.08 0.25 -2.47
C THR A 21 14.27 1.22 -2.56
N LEU A 22 14.83 1.40 -3.76
CA LEU A 22 15.94 2.34 -4.00
C LEU A 22 15.50 3.78 -3.74
N LEU A 23 14.28 4.16 -4.15
CA LEU A 23 13.69 5.46 -3.92
C LEU A 23 13.56 5.77 -2.42
N VAL A 24 12.92 4.87 -1.65
CA VAL A 24 12.75 4.99 -0.20
C VAL A 24 14.10 5.15 0.49
N HIS A 25 15.06 4.30 0.16
CA HIS A 25 16.40 4.34 0.77
C HIS A 25 17.12 5.67 0.49
N SER A 26 17.09 6.14 -0.75
CA SER A 26 17.75 7.39 -1.16
C SER A 26 17.08 8.62 -0.56
N LEU A 27 15.74 8.69 -0.55
CA LEU A 27 15.00 9.77 0.08
C LEU A 27 15.20 9.82 1.60
N THR A 28 15.28 8.66 2.26
CA THR A 28 15.58 8.59 3.70
C THR A 28 16.94 9.17 4.01
N LYS A 29 17.97 8.91 3.19
CA LYS A 29 19.31 9.50 3.35
C LYS A 29 19.28 11.02 3.16
N ILE A 30 18.63 11.50 2.10
CA ILE A 30 18.46 12.92 1.81
C ILE A 30 17.75 13.63 2.97
N ALA A 31 16.64 13.09 3.46
CA ALA A 31 15.86 13.68 4.54
C ALA A 31 16.67 13.80 5.85
N ARG A 32 17.47 12.78 6.17
CA ARG A 32 18.40 12.83 7.31
C ARG A 32 19.52 13.87 7.13
N PHE A 33 20.07 14.00 5.92
CA PHE A 33 21.08 15.02 5.60
C PHE A 33 20.52 16.42 5.77
N LEU A 34 19.26 16.65 5.36
CA LEU A 34 18.55 17.92 5.52
C LEU A 34 18.11 18.19 6.98
N GLY A 35 18.41 17.27 7.91
CA GLY A 35 18.06 17.43 9.32
C GLY A 35 16.57 17.29 9.62
N TRP A 36 15.80 16.61 8.77
CA TRP A 36 14.40 16.36 9.03
C TRP A 36 14.23 15.50 10.27
N LYS A 37 13.23 15.82 11.09
CA LYS A 37 12.91 15.03 12.29
C LYS A 37 12.57 13.59 11.88
N GLU A 38 13.00 12.61 12.67
CA GLU A 38 12.81 11.17 12.39
C GLU A 38 11.36 10.82 12.08
N PHE A 39 10.41 11.45 12.75
CA PHE A 39 8.99 11.30 12.47
C PHE A 39 8.60 11.72 11.06
N VAL A 40 9.08 12.89 10.59
CA VAL A 40 8.80 13.40 9.23
C VAL A 40 9.40 12.46 8.19
N VAL A 41 10.60 11.92 8.48
CA VAL A 41 11.26 10.94 7.62
C VAL A 41 10.44 9.64 7.54
N ALA A 42 9.99 9.11 8.69
CA ALA A 42 9.23 7.88 8.74
C ALA A 42 7.90 7.99 7.97
N PHE A 43 7.13 9.01 8.24
CA PHE A 43 5.81 9.17 7.62
C PHE A 43 5.90 9.58 6.14
N PHE A 44 6.63 10.67 5.83
CA PHE A 44 6.66 11.17 4.46
C PHE A 44 7.55 10.33 3.54
N VAL A 45 8.70 9.86 4.02
CA VAL A 45 9.63 9.17 3.15
C VAL A 45 9.27 7.69 3.05
N VAL A 46 9.02 7.03 4.17
CA VAL A 46 8.74 5.58 4.13
C VAL A 46 7.33 5.33 3.62
N ALA A 47 6.30 5.96 4.19
CA ALA A 47 4.92 5.71 3.78
C ALA A 47 4.61 6.24 2.36
N MET A 48 4.96 7.50 2.05
CA MET A 48 4.67 8.06 0.72
C MET A 48 5.56 7.48 -0.38
N ALA A 49 6.87 7.32 -0.10
CA ALA A 49 7.77 6.74 -1.09
C ALA A 49 7.56 5.23 -1.24
N GLY A 50 7.15 4.52 -0.18
CA GLY A 50 6.71 3.13 -0.23
C GLY A 50 5.50 2.95 -1.15
N SER A 51 4.56 3.91 -1.14
CA SER A 51 3.40 3.92 -2.04
C SER A 51 3.70 4.42 -3.46
N ALA A 52 4.95 4.79 -3.79
CA ALA A 52 5.31 5.24 -5.14
C ALA A 52 4.98 4.20 -6.23
N PRO A 53 5.20 2.89 -6.05
CA PRO A 53 4.75 1.88 -7.00
C PRO A 53 3.27 2.00 -7.36
N ASN A 54 2.39 2.02 -6.36
CA ASN A 54 0.93 2.18 -6.56
C ASN A 54 0.60 3.51 -7.26
N PHE A 55 1.31 4.58 -6.92
CA PHE A 55 1.12 5.90 -7.52
C PHE A 55 1.45 5.91 -9.02
N PHE A 56 2.59 5.32 -9.42
CA PHE A 56 2.98 5.26 -10.83
C PHE A 56 2.11 4.31 -11.63
N VAL A 57 1.77 3.13 -11.10
CA VAL A 57 0.81 2.21 -11.72
C VAL A 57 -0.56 2.88 -11.86
N GLY A 58 -1.00 3.59 -10.82
CA GLY A 58 -2.27 4.31 -10.81
C GLY A 58 -2.36 5.40 -11.87
N ILE A 59 -1.38 6.30 -11.91
CA ILE A 59 -1.33 7.37 -12.92
C ILE A 59 -1.27 6.79 -14.33
N ASN A 60 -0.42 5.78 -14.53
CA ASN A 60 -0.25 5.18 -15.84
C ASN A 60 -1.54 4.49 -16.31
N SER A 61 -2.21 3.76 -15.43
CA SER A 61 -3.51 3.14 -15.73
C SER A 61 -4.58 4.19 -16.07
N ALA A 62 -4.63 5.32 -15.35
CA ALA A 62 -5.55 6.40 -15.63
C ALA A 62 -5.29 7.07 -16.99
N ILE A 63 -4.03 7.31 -17.33
CA ILE A 63 -3.64 7.88 -18.63
C ILE A 63 -3.99 6.93 -19.78
N ASN A 64 -3.84 5.63 -19.58
CA ASN A 64 -4.19 4.61 -20.58
C ASN A 64 -5.70 4.27 -20.61
N GLY A 65 -6.54 4.97 -19.85
CA GLY A 65 -8.00 4.78 -19.85
C GLY A 65 -8.50 3.51 -19.17
N ILE A 66 -7.68 2.91 -18.28
CA ILE A 66 -8.00 1.70 -17.52
C ILE A 66 -7.85 1.90 -16.01
N PRO A 67 -8.46 2.95 -15.41
CA PRO A 67 -8.29 3.27 -14.00
C PRO A 67 -8.79 2.16 -13.04
N GLN A 68 -9.64 1.23 -13.54
CA GLN A 68 -10.11 0.06 -12.79
C GLN A 68 -8.96 -0.85 -12.33
N LEU A 69 -7.84 -0.87 -13.07
CA LEU A 69 -6.64 -1.60 -12.69
C LEU A 69 -6.05 -1.06 -11.39
N SER A 70 -5.96 0.27 -11.27
CA SER A 70 -5.47 0.92 -10.05
C SER A 70 -6.42 0.73 -8.87
N PHE A 71 -7.74 0.77 -9.12
CA PHE A 71 -8.72 0.50 -8.08
C PHE A 71 -8.59 -0.93 -7.54
N GLY A 72 -8.41 -1.90 -8.45
CA GLY A 72 -8.14 -3.29 -8.09
C GLY A 72 -6.85 -3.45 -7.30
N ASP A 73 -5.75 -2.84 -7.74
CA ASP A 73 -4.46 -2.82 -7.06
C ASP A 73 -4.59 -2.33 -5.60
N VAL A 74 -5.25 -1.19 -5.39
CA VAL A 74 -5.43 -0.61 -4.05
C VAL A 74 -6.34 -1.48 -3.18
N VAL A 75 -7.44 -2.00 -3.70
CA VAL A 75 -8.35 -2.88 -2.96
C VAL A 75 -7.66 -4.19 -2.58
N GLY A 76 -6.95 -4.81 -3.52
CA GLY A 76 -6.20 -6.05 -3.30
C GLY A 76 -5.05 -5.84 -2.31
N GLY A 77 -4.24 -4.81 -2.50
CA GLY A 77 -3.14 -4.44 -1.60
C GLY A 77 -3.62 -4.21 -0.17
N ASN A 78 -4.71 -3.46 0.01
CA ASN A 78 -5.29 -3.22 1.33
C ASN A 78 -5.78 -4.51 2.01
N ILE A 79 -6.34 -5.47 1.26
CA ILE A 79 -6.69 -6.80 1.81
C ILE A 79 -5.43 -7.54 2.27
N VAL A 80 -4.37 -7.54 1.46
CA VAL A 80 -3.08 -8.16 1.81
C VAL A 80 -2.51 -7.54 3.07
N ASP A 81 -2.46 -6.21 3.16
CA ASP A 81 -1.89 -5.47 4.29
C ASP A 81 -2.67 -5.70 5.58
N LEU A 82 -4.01 -5.66 5.52
CA LEU A 82 -4.87 -5.89 6.68
C LEU A 82 -4.91 -7.35 7.15
N THR A 83 -4.46 -8.31 6.33
CA THR A 83 -4.57 -9.74 6.62
C THR A 83 -3.23 -10.45 6.55
N LEU A 84 -2.72 -10.70 5.35
CA LEU A 84 -1.54 -11.55 5.10
C LEU A 84 -0.27 -11.00 5.72
N ALA A 85 0.00 -9.69 5.55
CA ALA A 85 1.23 -9.07 6.05
C ALA A 85 1.34 -9.17 7.59
N ILE A 86 0.25 -8.84 8.28
CA ILE A 86 0.16 -8.95 9.74
C ILE A 86 0.21 -10.40 10.20
N ALA A 87 -0.55 -11.27 9.53
CA ALA A 87 -0.59 -12.68 9.87
C ALA A 87 0.80 -13.31 9.78
N LEU A 88 1.53 -13.09 8.69
CA LEU A 88 2.87 -13.63 8.50
C LEU A 88 3.87 -13.07 9.52
N ALA A 89 3.80 -11.76 9.84
CA ALA A 89 4.65 -11.16 10.85
C ALA A 89 4.50 -11.85 12.22
N VAL A 90 3.25 -12.09 12.66
CA VAL A 90 2.96 -12.74 13.95
C VAL A 90 3.30 -14.24 13.92
N LEU A 91 2.91 -14.96 12.85
CA LEU A 91 3.04 -16.43 12.79
C LEU A 91 4.50 -16.87 12.64
N ILE A 92 5.28 -16.18 11.82
CA ILE A 92 6.70 -16.49 11.60
C ILE A 92 7.53 -16.22 12.86
N THR A 93 7.23 -15.12 13.54
CA THR A 93 8.00 -14.72 14.74
C THR A 93 7.45 -15.31 16.04
N ARG A 94 6.22 -15.81 16.01
CA ARG A 94 5.45 -16.24 17.19
C ARG A 94 5.34 -15.17 18.27
N THR A 95 5.45 -13.92 17.88
CA THR A 95 5.42 -12.75 18.77
C THR A 95 4.15 -11.94 18.50
N ALA A 96 3.35 -11.69 19.53
CA ALA A 96 2.19 -10.81 19.40
C ALA A 96 2.63 -9.37 19.11
N ILE A 97 1.88 -8.66 18.26
CA ILE A 97 2.13 -7.25 17.96
C ILE A 97 1.35 -6.39 18.97
N PRO A 98 2.00 -5.74 19.94
CA PRO A 98 1.33 -4.90 20.92
C PRO A 98 0.86 -3.58 20.31
N VAL A 99 -0.28 -3.07 20.77
CA VAL A 99 -0.88 -1.80 20.35
C VAL A 99 -1.06 -0.91 21.61
N GLU A 100 0.06 -0.53 22.21
CA GLU A 100 0.06 0.16 23.52
C GLU A 100 -0.31 1.65 23.39
N SER A 101 0.07 2.30 22.28
CA SER A 101 -0.13 3.73 22.10
C SER A 101 -1.57 4.07 21.73
N LYS A 102 -2.18 5.01 22.46
CA LYS A 102 -3.50 5.59 22.10
C LYS A 102 -3.52 6.16 20.67
N MET A 103 -2.40 6.65 20.21
CA MET A 103 -2.25 7.19 18.87
C MET A 103 -2.34 6.09 17.82
N VAL A 104 -1.64 4.97 18.00
CA VAL A 104 -1.74 3.81 17.11
C VAL A 104 -3.17 3.30 17.09
N GLN A 105 -3.85 3.21 18.23
CA GLN A 105 -5.27 2.82 18.28
C GLN A 105 -6.18 3.77 17.49
N THR A 106 -5.99 5.09 17.61
CA THR A 106 -6.77 6.09 16.86
C THR A 106 -6.46 6.03 15.37
N SER A 107 -5.17 5.90 15.01
CA SER A 107 -4.75 5.75 13.60
C SER A 107 -5.32 4.48 12.99
N THR A 108 -5.43 3.38 13.75
CA THR A 108 -6.03 2.13 13.26
C THR A 108 -7.50 2.28 12.92
N ILE A 109 -8.26 3.00 13.76
CA ILE A 109 -9.67 3.30 13.45
C ILE A 109 -9.74 4.09 12.14
N PHE A 110 -8.91 5.12 12.00
CA PHE A 110 -8.86 5.93 10.79
C PHE A 110 -8.47 5.08 9.58
N THR A 111 -7.44 4.24 9.68
CA THR A 111 -6.99 3.32 8.63
C THR A 111 -8.11 2.38 8.18
N SER A 112 -8.84 1.77 9.13
CA SER A 112 -9.94 0.86 8.81
C SER A 112 -11.09 1.57 8.07
N VAL A 113 -11.41 2.80 8.48
CA VAL A 113 -12.43 3.62 7.80
C VAL A 113 -11.97 4.02 6.40
N VAL A 114 -10.73 4.48 6.29
CA VAL A 114 -10.15 4.95 5.01
C VAL A 114 -9.97 3.79 4.02
N ALA A 115 -9.60 2.60 4.48
CA ALA A 115 -9.52 1.42 3.62
C ALA A 115 -10.84 1.11 2.90
N VAL A 116 -11.97 1.36 3.57
CA VAL A 116 -13.32 1.10 3.04
C VAL A 116 -13.91 2.32 2.32
N LEU A 117 -13.40 3.53 2.56
CA LEU A 117 -13.97 4.77 2.03
C LEU A 117 -14.12 4.79 0.49
N PRO A 118 -13.13 4.35 -0.33
CA PRO A 118 -13.31 4.29 -1.77
C PRO A 118 -14.48 3.39 -2.19
N LEU A 119 -14.75 2.31 -1.43
CA LEU A 119 -15.89 1.41 -1.70
C LEU A 119 -17.23 2.07 -1.42
N LEU A 120 -17.28 2.99 -0.46
CA LEU A 120 -18.49 3.76 -0.16
C LEU A 120 -18.73 4.83 -1.21
N LEU A 121 -17.67 5.51 -1.66
CA LEU A 121 -17.79 6.57 -2.67
C LEU A 121 -18.17 6.01 -4.06
N ILE A 122 -17.70 4.82 -4.42
CA ILE A 122 -18.03 4.17 -5.70
C ILE A 122 -19.39 3.44 -5.68
N PHE A 123 -20.19 3.60 -4.65
CA PHE A 123 -21.45 2.86 -4.49
C PHE A 123 -22.48 3.13 -5.59
N ASP A 124 -22.45 4.34 -6.17
CA ASP A 124 -23.27 4.74 -7.31
C ASP A 124 -22.77 4.23 -8.67
N GLY A 125 -21.67 3.43 -8.69
CA GLY A 125 -21.05 2.86 -9.88
C GLY A 125 -19.88 3.68 -10.42
N LYS A 126 -19.58 4.83 -9.83
CA LYS A 126 -18.56 5.74 -10.35
C LYS A 126 -17.78 6.41 -9.21
N LEU A 127 -16.46 6.27 -9.22
CA LEU A 127 -15.58 7.14 -8.43
C LEU A 127 -15.20 8.34 -9.31
N GLY A 128 -15.96 9.42 -9.15
CA GLY A 128 -15.83 10.61 -9.99
C GLY A 128 -14.73 11.57 -9.49
N ARG A 129 -14.55 12.68 -10.22
CA ARG A 129 -13.57 13.72 -9.83
C ARG A 129 -13.90 14.36 -8.48
N GLY A 130 -15.19 14.50 -8.15
CA GLY A 130 -15.64 15.00 -6.85
C GLY A 130 -15.21 14.08 -5.71
N ASP A 131 -15.39 12.77 -5.88
CA ASP A 131 -14.95 11.77 -4.93
C ASP A 131 -13.43 11.74 -4.80
N GLY A 132 -12.71 11.92 -5.92
CA GLY A 132 -11.27 12.10 -5.95
C GLY A 132 -10.81 13.26 -5.07
N LEU A 133 -11.49 14.41 -5.14
CA LEU A 133 -11.19 15.56 -4.27
C LEU A 133 -11.50 15.27 -2.80
N ILE A 134 -12.58 14.54 -2.50
CA ILE A 134 -12.88 14.09 -1.14
C ILE A 134 -11.75 13.20 -0.59
N LEU A 135 -11.30 12.22 -1.38
CA LEU A 135 -10.19 11.33 -0.99
C LEU A 135 -8.90 12.10 -0.72
N ILE A 136 -8.52 13.03 -1.61
CA ILE A 136 -7.35 13.91 -1.42
C ILE A 136 -7.53 14.77 -0.15
N GLY A 137 -8.74 15.31 0.07
CA GLY A 137 -9.07 16.08 1.28
C GLY A 137 -8.90 15.26 2.57
N VAL A 138 -9.32 13.99 2.56
CA VAL A 138 -9.15 13.05 3.68
C VAL A 138 -7.67 12.77 3.93
N PHE A 139 -6.86 12.61 2.87
CA PHE A 139 -5.42 12.48 2.99
C PHE A 139 -4.78 13.71 3.65
N LEU A 140 -5.10 14.90 3.15
CA LEU A 140 -4.56 16.16 3.69
C LEU A 140 -4.97 16.37 5.15
N PHE A 141 -6.23 16.04 5.50
CA PHE A 141 -6.71 16.07 6.87
C PHE A 141 -5.92 15.12 7.77
N TYR A 142 -5.66 13.88 7.31
CA TYR A 142 -4.87 12.90 8.07
C TYR A 142 -3.43 13.38 8.28
N VAL A 143 -2.80 13.90 7.23
CA VAL A 143 -1.46 14.51 7.31
C VAL A 143 -1.44 15.64 8.34
N PHE A 144 -2.36 16.59 8.24
CA PHE A 144 -2.48 17.69 9.20
C PHE A 144 -2.69 17.19 10.63
N TRP A 145 -3.58 16.22 10.82
CA TRP A 145 -3.87 15.63 12.12
C TRP A 145 -2.63 14.96 12.74
N ILE A 146 -1.87 14.21 11.96
CA ILE A 146 -0.62 13.59 12.40
C ILE A 146 0.39 14.67 12.84
N PHE A 147 0.60 15.70 12.04
CA PHE A 147 1.54 16.77 12.38
C PHE A 147 1.13 17.53 13.64
N SER A 148 -0.15 17.74 13.87
CA SER A 148 -0.64 18.39 15.09
C SER A 148 -0.35 17.57 16.37
N LYS A 149 -0.07 16.27 16.24
CA LYS A 149 0.24 15.33 17.35
C LYS A 149 1.74 14.99 17.47
N GLY A 150 2.60 15.66 16.72
CA GLY A 150 4.02 15.34 16.48
C GLY A 150 4.93 15.12 17.71
N ASP A 151 4.61 15.63 18.88
CA ASP A 151 5.44 15.42 20.08
C ASP A 151 5.36 13.98 20.63
N ARG A 152 4.31 13.24 20.32
CA ARG A 152 4.09 11.86 20.80
C ARG A 152 4.71 10.77 19.93
N PHE A 153 5.08 11.09 18.68
CA PHE A 153 5.72 10.15 17.74
C PHE A 153 7.23 9.99 17.95
N ARG A 154 7.83 10.81 18.79
CA ARG A 154 9.28 10.81 19.03
C ARG A 154 9.81 9.49 19.62
N GLN A 155 8.94 8.67 20.23
CA GLN A 155 9.32 7.41 20.90
C GLN A 155 9.26 6.16 20.00
N VAL A 156 8.66 6.25 18.81
CA VAL A 156 8.42 5.05 17.96
C VAL A 156 9.59 4.75 17.01
N TYR A 157 10.49 5.70 16.80
CA TYR A 157 11.57 5.57 15.81
C TYR A 157 12.96 5.79 16.42
N ASP A 158 13.35 4.91 17.35
CA ASP A 158 14.73 4.85 17.87
C ASP A 158 15.57 3.87 17.03
N GLY A 159 15.60 4.12 15.72
CA GLY A 159 16.40 3.36 14.75
C GLY A 159 17.89 3.71 14.88
N LYS A 160 18.67 2.80 15.44
CA LYS A 160 20.12 2.93 15.62
C LYS A 160 20.98 2.89 14.34
N ASP A 161 20.38 2.91 13.15
CA ASP A 161 21.14 2.85 11.91
C ASP A 161 21.47 4.26 11.40
N LYS A 162 22.61 4.76 11.89
CA LYS A 162 23.24 6.04 11.48
C LYS A 162 24.04 5.87 10.19
N GLU A 163 23.42 5.68 9.04
CA GLU A 163 24.07 6.03 7.78
C GLU A 163 23.84 7.52 7.47
N ILE A 164 24.69 8.37 8.04
CA ILE A 164 24.69 9.81 7.76
C ILE A 164 25.39 10.02 6.43
N ILE A 165 24.75 10.75 5.51
CA ILE A 165 25.43 11.26 4.30
C ILE A 165 26.63 12.11 4.74
N LYS A 166 27.84 11.63 4.42
CA LYS A 166 29.10 12.24 4.79
C LYS A 166 29.56 13.32 3.80
N GLY A 167 28.69 14.22 3.36
CA GLY A 167 29.08 15.33 2.53
C GLY A 167 28.16 15.61 1.33
N PHE A 168 28.37 16.76 0.70
CA PHE A 168 27.59 17.22 -0.45
C PHE A 168 27.66 16.28 -1.68
N LYS A 169 28.81 15.61 -1.86
CA LYS A 169 28.99 14.63 -2.95
C LYS A 169 28.04 13.44 -2.79
N ASP A 170 27.83 12.94 -1.58
CA ASP A 170 26.91 11.84 -1.31
C ASP A 170 25.45 12.27 -1.47
N PHE A 171 25.13 13.52 -1.08
CA PHE A 171 23.82 14.11 -1.33
C PHE A 171 23.47 14.15 -2.83
N ILE A 172 24.38 14.64 -3.69
CA ILE A 172 24.17 14.67 -5.15
C ILE A 172 24.05 13.27 -5.72
N LYS A 173 24.84 12.29 -5.23
CA LYS A 173 24.74 10.90 -5.62
C LYS A 173 23.37 10.29 -5.28
N ASP A 174 22.85 10.55 -4.08
CA ASP A 174 21.56 10.03 -3.66
C ASP A 174 20.39 10.76 -4.37
N LEU A 175 20.54 12.06 -4.69
CA LEU A 175 19.59 12.77 -5.56
C LEU A 175 19.55 12.16 -6.97
N GLY A 176 20.71 11.80 -7.54
CA GLY A 176 20.78 11.06 -8.80
C GLY A 176 20.06 9.72 -8.75
N LYS A 177 20.18 8.98 -7.65
CA LYS A 177 19.44 7.72 -7.45
C LYS A 177 17.92 7.93 -7.34
N VAL A 178 17.47 9.02 -6.71
CA VAL A 178 16.04 9.37 -6.65
C VAL A 178 15.50 9.56 -8.07
N ILE A 179 16.16 10.42 -8.88
CA ILE A 179 15.73 10.68 -10.27
C ILE A 179 15.74 9.38 -11.08
N PHE A 180 16.80 8.58 -10.96
CA PHE A 180 16.90 7.28 -11.62
C PHE A 180 15.79 6.32 -11.21
N SER A 181 15.48 6.25 -9.91
CA SER A 181 14.39 5.41 -9.39
C SER A 181 13.03 5.84 -9.95
N LEU A 182 12.76 7.14 -10.04
CA LEU A 182 11.50 7.65 -10.60
C LEU A 182 11.35 7.27 -12.08
N ILE A 183 12.43 7.34 -12.87
CA ILE A 183 12.42 6.91 -14.28
C ILE A 183 12.14 5.40 -14.37
N LEU A 184 12.81 4.60 -13.54
CA LEU A 184 12.59 3.14 -13.51
C LEU A 184 11.15 2.78 -13.09
N LEU A 185 10.57 3.51 -12.12
CA LEU A 185 9.18 3.34 -11.70
C LEU A 185 8.21 3.61 -12.86
N MET A 186 8.43 4.68 -13.63
CA MET A 186 7.60 4.98 -14.81
C MET A 186 7.69 3.87 -15.87
N VAL A 187 8.89 3.39 -16.18
CA VAL A 187 9.09 2.29 -17.15
C VAL A 187 8.45 1.00 -16.67
N ALA A 188 8.61 0.68 -15.39
CA ALA A 188 8.01 -0.51 -14.78
C ALA A 188 6.48 -0.44 -14.79
N ALA A 189 5.90 0.71 -14.43
CA ALA A 189 4.45 0.92 -14.44
C ALA A 189 3.86 0.74 -15.85
N GLU A 190 4.51 1.31 -16.88
CA GLU A 190 4.10 1.12 -18.27
C GLU A 190 4.12 -0.35 -18.69
N GLY A 191 5.18 -1.09 -18.33
CA GLY A 191 5.27 -2.52 -18.60
C GLY A 191 4.17 -3.35 -17.92
N ILE A 192 3.80 -3.01 -16.67
CA ILE A 192 2.69 -3.64 -15.96
C ILE A 192 1.37 -3.34 -16.66
N VAL A 193 1.07 -2.07 -16.97
CA VAL A 193 -0.19 -1.67 -17.59
C VAL A 193 -0.37 -2.34 -18.96
N ARG A 194 0.65 -2.32 -19.83
CA ARG A 194 0.59 -2.97 -21.14
C ARG A 194 0.42 -4.49 -21.06
N SER A 195 1.13 -5.12 -20.14
CA SER A 195 1.01 -6.56 -19.94
C SER A 195 -0.36 -6.94 -19.39
N SER A 196 -0.94 -6.11 -18.49
CA SER A 196 -2.28 -6.32 -17.94
C SER A 196 -3.36 -6.21 -19.00
N LEU A 197 -3.26 -5.25 -19.93
CA LEU A 197 -4.14 -5.15 -21.10
C LEU A 197 -4.05 -6.39 -21.99
N PHE A 198 -2.84 -6.85 -22.29
CA PHE A 198 -2.63 -8.06 -23.07
C PHE A 198 -3.25 -9.31 -22.39
N PHE A 199 -3.11 -9.44 -21.07
CA PHE A 199 -3.70 -10.56 -20.32
C PHE A 199 -5.23 -10.48 -20.28
N ALA A 200 -5.79 -9.27 -20.12
CA ALA A 200 -7.22 -9.08 -20.20
C ALA A 200 -7.80 -9.55 -21.53
N GLU A 201 -7.18 -9.15 -22.65
CA GLU A 201 -7.61 -9.54 -23.99
C GLU A 201 -7.36 -11.03 -24.29
N SER A 202 -6.17 -11.56 -23.94
CA SER A 202 -5.76 -12.90 -24.33
C SER A 202 -6.37 -14.02 -23.49
N PHE A 203 -6.60 -13.77 -22.21
CA PHE A 203 -7.12 -14.77 -21.25
C PHE A 203 -8.54 -14.50 -20.80
N GLY A 204 -9.17 -13.43 -21.28
CA GLY A 204 -10.49 -13.02 -20.85
C GLY A 204 -10.56 -12.64 -19.36
N LEU A 205 -9.41 -12.19 -18.78
CA LEU A 205 -9.34 -11.76 -17.41
C LEU A 205 -9.82 -10.32 -17.30
N SER A 206 -10.67 -10.02 -16.32
CA SER A 206 -11.04 -8.63 -16.06
C SER A 206 -9.86 -7.85 -15.47
N LEU A 207 -9.71 -6.59 -15.85
CA LEU A 207 -8.68 -5.69 -15.30
C LEU A 207 -8.74 -5.59 -13.77
N PRO A 208 -9.94 -5.52 -13.13
CA PRO A 208 -10.05 -5.59 -11.68
C PRO A 208 -9.38 -6.80 -11.05
N ILE A 209 -9.57 -7.98 -11.59
CA ILE A 209 -9.00 -9.23 -11.05
C ILE A 209 -7.47 -9.21 -11.14
N ILE A 210 -6.91 -8.73 -12.26
CA ILE A 210 -5.46 -8.56 -12.41
C ILE A 210 -4.93 -7.58 -11.35
N GLY A 211 -5.62 -6.45 -11.16
CA GLY A 211 -5.29 -5.47 -10.13
C GLY A 211 -5.33 -6.09 -8.73
N ILE A 212 -6.45 -6.72 -8.38
CA ILE A 212 -6.71 -7.25 -7.03
C ILE A 212 -5.73 -8.38 -6.66
N LEU A 213 -5.60 -9.41 -7.50
CA LEU A 213 -4.86 -10.62 -7.13
C LEU A 213 -3.38 -10.56 -7.46
N ILE A 214 -3.03 -9.92 -8.57
CA ILE A 214 -1.65 -9.99 -9.08
C ILE A 214 -0.87 -8.73 -8.70
N ILE A 215 -1.38 -7.56 -9.05
CA ILE A 215 -0.66 -6.31 -8.80
C ILE A 215 -0.72 -5.96 -7.32
N GLY A 216 -1.90 -6.06 -6.69
CA GLY A 216 -2.08 -5.76 -5.26
C GLY A 216 -1.22 -6.65 -4.36
N LEU A 217 -1.16 -7.97 -4.64
CA LEU A 217 -0.24 -8.86 -3.91
C LEU A 217 1.22 -8.52 -4.22
N GLY A 218 1.56 -8.25 -5.49
CA GLY A 218 2.91 -7.90 -5.89
C GLY A 218 3.42 -6.65 -5.20
N ASN A 219 2.61 -5.59 -5.21
CA ASN A 219 2.95 -4.31 -4.56
C ASN A 219 3.05 -4.41 -3.04
N ALA A 220 2.31 -5.34 -2.40
CA ALA A 220 2.36 -5.55 -0.96
C ALA A 220 3.51 -6.47 -0.50
N LEU A 221 4.33 -7.03 -1.41
CA LEU A 221 5.47 -7.87 -1.02
C LEU A 221 6.52 -7.14 -0.16
N PRO A 222 6.88 -5.87 -0.43
CA PRO A 222 7.79 -5.12 0.44
C PRO A 222 7.23 -4.95 1.86
N GLU A 223 5.94 -4.67 2.00
CA GLU A 223 5.23 -4.50 3.27
C GLU A 223 5.23 -5.81 4.07
N ILE A 224 4.96 -6.94 3.41
CA ILE A 224 5.06 -8.27 4.02
C ILE A 224 6.48 -8.52 4.52
N TYR A 225 7.49 -8.26 3.68
CA TYR A 225 8.89 -8.42 4.07
C TYR A 225 9.26 -7.52 5.25
N PHE A 226 8.87 -6.25 5.19
CA PHE A 226 9.14 -5.27 6.23
C PHE A 226 8.46 -5.65 7.55
N ALA A 227 7.20 -6.08 7.52
CA ALA A 227 6.45 -6.52 8.69
C ALA A 227 7.13 -7.72 9.37
N VAL A 228 7.52 -8.74 8.60
CA VAL A 228 8.24 -9.94 9.12
C VAL A 228 9.63 -9.58 9.65
N ALA A 229 10.39 -8.75 8.93
CA ALA A 229 11.73 -8.33 9.34
C ALA A 229 11.70 -7.48 10.61
N SER A 230 10.74 -6.58 10.73
CA SER A 230 10.53 -5.73 11.91
C SER A 230 10.08 -6.55 13.11
N ALA A 231 9.18 -7.52 12.92
CA ALA A 231 8.76 -8.45 13.97
C ALA A 231 9.93 -9.28 14.51
N LYS A 232 10.80 -9.81 13.63
CA LYS A 232 12.03 -10.55 14.02
C LYS A 232 12.99 -9.71 14.85
N ARG A 233 13.01 -8.39 14.65
CA ARG A 233 13.86 -7.46 15.39
C ARG A 233 13.20 -6.88 16.65
N GLY A 234 11.94 -7.25 16.93
CA GLY A 234 11.18 -6.73 18.07
C GLY A 234 10.63 -5.31 17.87
N HIS A 235 10.72 -4.74 16.64
CA HIS A 235 10.22 -3.41 16.32
C HIS A 235 8.74 -3.44 15.92
N THR A 236 7.88 -3.94 16.79
CA THR A 236 6.45 -4.19 16.48
C THR A 236 5.64 -2.93 16.20
N ALA A 237 5.99 -1.80 16.81
CA ALA A 237 5.33 -0.53 16.56
C ALA A 237 5.54 -0.01 15.13
N MET A 238 6.69 -0.35 14.51
CA MET A 238 7.00 0.03 13.13
C MET A 238 6.10 -0.70 12.13
N ILE A 239 5.70 -1.94 12.42
CA ILE A 239 4.83 -2.74 11.56
C ILE A 239 3.48 -2.02 11.35
N LEU A 240 2.87 -1.58 12.45
CA LEU A 240 1.57 -0.89 12.37
C LEU A 240 1.68 0.49 11.70
N GLY A 241 2.77 1.22 11.94
CA GLY A 241 3.00 2.52 11.29
C GLY A 241 3.16 2.41 9.77
N ASP A 242 3.93 1.42 9.32
CA ASP A 242 4.14 1.14 7.90
C ASP A 242 2.84 0.70 7.22
N LEU A 243 2.17 -0.33 7.77
CA LEU A 243 0.91 -0.84 7.24
C LEU A 243 -0.21 0.20 7.22
N MET A 244 -0.27 1.12 8.20
CA MET A 244 -1.22 2.23 8.14
C MET A 244 -0.92 3.18 7.00
N GLY A 245 0.35 3.45 6.73
CA GLY A 245 0.78 4.30 5.62
C GLY A 245 0.48 3.67 4.27
N SER A 246 0.80 2.37 4.11
CA SER A 246 0.57 1.61 2.87
C SER A 246 -0.91 1.44 2.52
N ILE A 247 -1.81 1.55 3.49
CA ILE A 247 -3.27 1.52 3.27
C ILE A 247 -3.80 2.93 2.98
N ILE A 248 -3.43 3.92 3.83
CA ILE A 248 -4.01 5.27 3.75
C ILE A 248 -3.60 5.98 2.48
N VAL A 249 -2.31 5.94 2.11
CA VAL A 249 -1.83 6.69 0.93
C VAL A 249 -2.45 6.17 -0.36
N PRO A 250 -2.47 4.84 -0.66
CA PRO A 250 -3.12 4.35 -1.87
C PRO A 250 -4.64 4.58 -1.86
N ALA A 251 -5.33 4.30 -0.75
CA ALA A 251 -6.79 4.44 -0.67
C ALA A 251 -7.28 5.90 -0.77
N THR A 252 -6.44 6.88 -0.49
CA THR A 252 -6.82 8.29 -0.53
C THR A 252 -6.09 9.06 -1.61
N LEU A 253 -4.79 9.29 -1.47
CA LEU A 253 -4.02 10.13 -2.39
C LEU A 253 -3.96 9.52 -3.79
N VAL A 254 -3.61 8.22 -3.89
CA VAL A 254 -3.44 7.57 -5.20
C VAL A 254 -4.79 7.49 -5.91
N LEU A 255 -5.81 6.87 -5.30
CA LEU A 255 -7.14 6.78 -5.92
C LEU A 255 -7.77 8.14 -6.14
N GLY A 256 -7.53 9.11 -5.27
CA GLY A 256 -7.99 10.48 -5.45
C GLY A 256 -7.42 11.12 -6.71
N ILE A 257 -6.13 10.98 -6.96
CA ILE A 257 -5.47 11.50 -8.16
C ILE A 257 -5.91 10.71 -9.41
N VAL A 258 -5.98 9.39 -9.33
CA VAL A 258 -6.45 8.53 -10.42
C VAL A 258 -7.86 8.93 -10.85
N ALA A 259 -8.81 9.05 -9.91
CA ALA A 259 -10.19 9.44 -10.18
C ALA A 259 -10.30 10.89 -10.72
N PHE A 260 -9.40 11.78 -10.33
CA PHE A 260 -9.34 13.13 -10.85
C PHE A 260 -8.87 13.18 -12.31
N ILE A 261 -7.85 12.37 -12.67
CA ILE A 261 -7.35 12.24 -14.05
C ILE A 261 -8.40 11.55 -14.92
N HIS A 262 -8.81 10.35 -14.53
CA HIS A 262 -9.78 9.52 -15.24
C HIS A 262 -10.77 8.91 -14.23
N PRO A 263 -12.04 9.31 -14.23
CA PRO A 263 -13.06 8.72 -13.36
C PRO A 263 -13.10 7.20 -13.50
N ILE A 264 -13.22 6.51 -12.37
CA ILE A 264 -13.29 5.05 -12.34
C ILE A 264 -14.74 4.65 -12.46
N GLU A 265 -15.14 4.12 -13.60
CA GLU A 265 -16.49 3.62 -13.85
C GLU A 265 -16.51 2.11 -13.69
N VAL A 266 -17.51 1.61 -12.98
CA VAL A 266 -17.72 0.20 -12.71
C VAL A 266 -19.11 -0.17 -13.18
N ASP A 267 -19.24 -0.43 -14.48
CA ASP A 267 -20.52 -0.79 -15.13
C ASP A 267 -21.09 -2.11 -14.59
N ASN A 268 -20.20 -3.01 -14.16
CA ASN A 268 -20.57 -4.27 -13.55
C ASN A 268 -19.79 -4.48 -12.24
N PHE A 269 -20.50 -4.45 -11.12
CA PHE A 269 -19.91 -4.65 -9.81
C PHE A 269 -19.43 -6.09 -9.54
N SER A 270 -19.79 -7.05 -10.41
CA SER A 270 -19.44 -8.46 -10.23
C SER A 270 -17.93 -8.68 -10.01
N PRO A 271 -17.01 -8.09 -10.79
CA PRO A 271 -15.58 -8.31 -10.62
C PRO A 271 -15.01 -7.78 -9.28
N PHE A 272 -15.70 -6.83 -8.65
CA PHE A 272 -15.26 -6.25 -7.37
C PHE A 272 -16.10 -6.73 -6.17
N ALA A 273 -17.19 -7.47 -6.41
CA ALA A 273 -18.15 -7.80 -5.36
C ALA A 273 -17.49 -8.56 -4.20
N ILE A 274 -16.66 -9.55 -4.53
CA ILE A 274 -15.96 -10.38 -3.55
C ILE A 274 -14.92 -9.57 -2.81
N ALA A 275 -14.07 -8.87 -3.54
CA ALA A 275 -13.02 -8.04 -2.94
C ALA A 275 -13.57 -6.96 -2.00
N ARG A 276 -14.74 -6.37 -2.32
CA ARG A 276 -15.45 -5.43 -1.43
C ARG A 276 -15.83 -6.06 -0.09
N ILE A 277 -16.46 -7.24 -0.15
CA ILE A 277 -16.89 -7.96 1.06
C ILE A 277 -15.66 -8.29 1.91
N PHE A 278 -14.62 -8.81 1.29
CA PHE A 278 -13.40 -9.20 2.00
C PHE A 278 -12.61 -8.01 2.52
N LEU A 279 -12.57 -6.87 1.82
CA LEU A 279 -11.93 -5.66 2.34
C LEU A 279 -12.65 -5.12 3.58
N VAL A 280 -13.98 -5.06 3.54
CA VAL A 280 -14.78 -4.64 4.72
C VAL A 280 -14.58 -5.61 5.87
N LEU A 281 -14.62 -6.92 5.60
CA LEU A 281 -14.39 -7.95 6.62
C LEU A 281 -12.98 -7.87 7.21
N SER A 282 -11.96 -7.68 6.38
CA SER A 282 -10.56 -7.55 6.79
C SER A 282 -10.36 -6.29 7.67
N ALA A 283 -10.91 -5.16 7.24
CA ALA A 283 -10.86 -3.91 8.01
C ALA A 283 -11.56 -4.04 9.37
N PHE A 284 -12.71 -4.72 9.41
CA PHE A 284 -13.47 -4.98 10.63
C PHE A 284 -12.70 -5.91 11.59
N LEU A 285 -12.16 -7.02 11.08
CA LEU A 285 -11.40 -7.97 11.90
C LEU A 285 -10.10 -7.34 12.42
N PHE A 286 -9.40 -6.60 11.59
CA PHE A 286 -8.21 -5.85 12.00
C PHE A 286 -8.54 -4.84 13.11
N PHE A 287 -9.60 -4.06 12.94
CA PHE A 287 -10.08 -3.13 13.97
C PHE A 287 -10.42 -3.85 15.28
N PHE A 288 -11.12 -4.98 15.19
CA PHE A 288 -11.52 -5.76 16.38
C PHE A 288 -10.32 -6.37 17.10
N ALA A 289 -9.36 -6.94 16.37
CA ALA A 289 -8.13 -7.50 16.92
C ALA A 289 -7.36 -6.45 17.74
N ILE A 290 -7.26 -5.23 17.20
CA ILE A 290 -6.57 -4.13 17.91
C ILE A 290 -7.37 -3.63 19.12
N LYS A 291 -8.70 -3.55 19.03
CA LYS A 291 -9.54 -2.99 20.10
C LYS A 291 -9.69 -3.92 21.29
N THR A 292 -9.84 -5.24 21.06
CA THR A 292 -10.23 -6.20 22.11
C THR A 292 -9.07 -6.54 23.04
N GLY A 293 -7.86 -6.72 22.54
CA GLY A 293 -6.70 -7.17 23.33
C GLY A 293 -5.55 -6.19 23.40
N ARG A 294 -5.61 -5.07 22.69
CA ARG A 294 -4.49 -4.14 22.46
C ARG A 294 -3.22 -4.85 21.99
N LYS A 295 -3.38 -5.98 21.33
CA LYS A 295 -2.32 -6.76 20.72
C LYS A 295 -2.94 -7.70 19.68
N ILE A 296 -2.20 -7.97 18.61
CA ILE A 296 -2.58 -8.98 17.63
C ILE A 296 -1.88 -10.29 18.04
N THR A 297 -2.66 -11.25 18.47
CA THR A 297 -2.21 -12.55 18.95
C THR A 297 -2.08 -13.57 17.82
N THR A 298 -1.44 -14.72 18.08
CA THR A 298 -1.35 -15.83 17.13
C THR A 298 -2.72 -16.34 16.67
N LYS A 299 -3.73 -16.34 17.56
CA LYS A 299 -5.11 -16.76 17.20
C LYS A 299 -5.75 -15.81 16.19
N GLU A 300 -5.61 -14.51 16.42
CA GLU A 300 -6.11 -13.48 15.51
C GLU A 300 -5.35 -13.50 14.17
N ALA A 301 -4.03 -13.73 14.20
CA ALA A 301 -3.21 -13.87 13.00
C ALA A 301 -3.63 -15.09 12.15
N ILE A 302 -3.96 -16.22 12.77
CA ILE A 302 -4.52 -17.39 12.05
C ILE A 302 -5.86 -17.04 11.41
N GLY A 303 -6.73 -16.31 12.13
CA GLY A 303 -8.01 -15.84 11.58
C GLY A 303 -7.81 -14.92 10.37
N LEU A 304 -6.89 -13.97 10.44
CA LEU A 304 -6.56 -13.06 9.33
C LEU A 304 -5.99 -13.82 8.12
N LEU A 305 -5.09 -14.78 8.35
CA LEU A 305 -4.55 -15.63 7.28
C LEU A 305 -5.66 -16.46 6.62
N PHE A 306 -6.56 -17.03 7.41
CA PHE A 306 -7.70 -17.79 6.90
C PHE A 306 -8.60 -16.92 6.01
N ILE A 307 -8.90 -15.69 6.42
CA ILE A 307 -9.67 -14.73 5.62
C ILE A 307 -8.98 -14.44 4.28
N TYR A 308 -7.66 -14.25 4.29
CA TYR A 308 -6.91 -14.03 3.04
C TYR A 308 -6.99 -15.23 2.10
N ILE A 309 -6.76 -16.44 2.62
CA ILE A 309 -6.85 -17.66 1.82
C ILE A 309 -8.27 -17.85 1.27
N LEU A 310 -9.29 -17.63 2.10
CA LEU A 310 -10.69 -17.72 1.69
C LEU A 310 -11.00 -16.68 0.60
N PHE A 311 -10.51 -15.45 0.75
CA PHE A 311 -10.63 -14.40 -0.26
C PHE A 311 -10.09 -14.87 -1.62
N VAL A 312 -8.83 -15.33 -1.66
CA VAL A 312 -8.20 -15.78 -2.90
C VAL A 312 -8.95 -16.95 -3.54
N VAL A 313 -9.38 -17.93 -2.73
CA VAL A 313 -10.14 -19.09 -3.22
C VAL A 313 -11.49 -18.66 -3.80
N VAL A 314 -12.24 -17.83 -3.10
CA VAL A 314 -13.55 -17.36 -3.55
C VAL A 314 -13.42 -16.48 -4.79
N GLU A 315 -12.44 -15.57 -4.83
CA GLU A 315 -12.16 -14.70 -5.98
C GLU A 315 -11.85 -15.51 -7.25
N ILE A 316 -11.12 -16.63 -7.11
CA ILE A 316 -10.79 -17.51 -8.24
C ILE A 316 -11.97 -18.38 -8.67
N LEU A 317 -12.80 -18.86 -7.72
CA LEU A 317 -13.91 -19.79 -8.03
C LEU A 317 -15.16 -19.12 -8.59
N VAL A 318 -15.38 -17.85 -8.28
CA VAL A 318 -16.60 -17.10 -8.70
C VAL A 318 -16.42 -16.42 -10.07
N LYS A 319 -15.31 -16.64 -10.72
CA LYS A 319 -15.02 -16.17 -12.08
C LYS A 319 -16.04 -16.62 -13.11
#